data_bc829e9ea3102a3a71d57b51a07b8b40
#
_entry.id   bc829e9ea3102a3a71d57b51a07b8b40
#
_cell.length_a   1.000
_cell.length_b   1.000
_cell.length_c   1.000
_cell.angle_alpha   90.00
_cell.angle_beta   90.00
_cell.angle_gamma   90.00
#
_symmetry.space_group_name_H-M   'P 1'
#
loop_
_entity.id
_entity.type
_entity.pdbx_description
1 polymer ?
#
loop_
_entity_poly.entity_id
_entity_poly.type
_entity_poly.pdbx_seq_one_letter_code
_entity_poly.pdbx_strand_id
1 'polypeptide(L)'
;MKVGTSDREQLFFKDLLVNDYLSHIRSVVSIKADQVRSKHLCQRDNRIYGRSGKHFLTYTLVISGIGYFLYKKRNDFYERFRDFTCGMPVVKSLTIFTPSLVDYREKYNFIADVVAISAPSVVYIEIKDEKKLDMFTGRPITASNGCGFIVGSDGLILTNAHVVIKKRGTTVKVRLHDGTVYTGMIEDVDMQSDLATVRINKTNLPVMKLGNSSDIRPGEFVIAIGSPLSLSNTITSGIVSSTNRPSEELGLDKKNLTYIQTDAAITFGNSGGPLVNLNGEAIGINAMKVTAGISFAIPIDYAKEFLRKAEIRKIPEPMETHRRRYMGITMLTITPDILFELQDKRGSALEMIKHGVFVWRVIVDSPAYCGGLQAGDIITHVNEVPVLAAVNIYKALESSGPLKLTVVRQRDILTIMVDPEE
;
A
#
# COMPACT_ATOMS: atom_id res chain seq x y z
N MET A 1 48.67 28.71 21.68
CA MET A 1 47.90 29.45 20.67
C MET A 1 46.60 28.75 20.43
N LYS A 2 45.54 29.19 21.11
CA LYS A 2 44.14 28.79 20.90
C LYS A 2 43.32 30.06 20.92
N VAL A 3 42.94 30.56 19.75
CA VAL A 3 41.96 31.64 19.63
C VAL A 3 41.08 31.28 18.42
N GLY A 4 39.78 31.27 18.63
CA GLY A 4 38.86 31.67 17.60
C GLY A 4 37.92 30.61 16.96
N THR A 5 37.11 29.91 17.75
CA THR A 5 35.89 29.25 17.16
C THR A 5 34.57 29.83 17.71
N SER A 6 34.64 30.64 18.78
CA SER A 6 33.45 31.20 19.43
C SER A 6 32.79 32.34 18.65
N ASP A 7 33.55 33.14 17.91
CA ASP A 7 33.01 34.35 17.28
C ASP A 7 32.29 34.10 15.95
N ARG A 8 32.59 32.99 15.28
CA ARG A 8 31.92 32.64 14.00
C ARG A 8 30.54 32.04 14.22
N GLU A 9 30.33 31.29 15.27
CA GLU A 9 29.02 30.72 15.58
C GLU A 9 28.05 31.78 16.10
N GLN A 10 28.52 32.77 16.83
CA GLN A 10 27.67 33.88 17.29
C GLN A 10 27.25 34.82 16.15
N LEU A 11 28.06 34.99 15.12
CA LEU A 11 27.67 35.72 13.92
C LEU A 11 26.64 34.98 13.08
N PHE A 12 26.76 33.66 12.97
CA PHE A 12 25.84 32.84 12.20
C PHE A 12 24.41 32.80 12.81
N PHE A 13 24.29 32.75 14.14
CA PHE A 13 22.99 32.86 14.84
C PHE A 13 22.42 34.26 14.76
N LYS A 14 23.22 35.30 14.67
CA LYS A 14 22.76 36.70 14.49
C LYS A 14 22.08 36.90 13.13
N ASP A 15 22.69 36.35 12.08
CA ASP A 15 22.17 36.51 10.73
C ASP A 15 20.91 35.66 10.48
N LEU A 16 20.78 34.49 11.15
CA LEU A 16 19.62 33.59 11.01
C LEU A 16 18.34 34.22 11.61
N LEU A 17 18.45 34.76 12.84
CA LEU A 17 17.31 35.37 13.53
C LEU A 17 16.83 36.67 12.88
N VAL A 18 17.75 37.45 12.31
CA VAL A 18 17.40 38.70 11.63
C VAL A 18 16.76 38.42 10.26
N ASN A 19 17.24 37.41 9.55
CA ASN A 19 16.66 37.01 8.26
C ASN A 19 15.28 36.37 8.42
N ASP A 20 15.04 35.55 9.45
CA ASP A 20 13.72 34.98 9.74
C ASP A 20 12.71 36.07 10.11
N TYR A 21 13.10 37.04 10.92
CA TYR A 21 12.23 38.16 11.29
C TYR A 21 11.89 39.06 10.09
N LEU A 22 12.89 39.32 9.23
CA LEU A 22 12.68 40.11 8.00
C LEU A 22 11.86 39.32 6.95
N SER A 23 11.97 38.02 6.89
CA SER A 23 11.16 37.17 6.01
C SER A 23 9.70 37.17 6.44
N HIS A 24 9.44 37.12 7.76
CA HIS A 24 8.09 37.20 8.33
C HIS A 24 7.42 38.58 8.08
N ILE A 25 8.18 39.65 8.23
CA ILE A 25 7.67 41.01 7.90
C ILE A 25 7.37 41.13 6.41
N ARG A 26 8.23 40.60 5.52
CA ARG A 26 7.97 40.56 4.07
C ARG A 26 6.74 39.77 3.70
N SER A 27 6.50 38.62 4.34
CA SER A 27 5.29 37.83 4.08
C SER A 27 4.00 38.53 4.52
N VAL A 28 4.01 39.15 5.70
CA VAL A 28 2.84 39.91 6.23
C VAL A 28 2.56 41.13 5.40
N VAL A 29 3.57 41.84 4.90
CA VAL A 29 3.41 43.01 4.02
C VAL A 29 2.91 42.61 2.64
N SER A 30 3.41 41.45 2.10
CA SER A 30 2.95 40.88 0.82
C SER A 30 1.48 40.45 0.87
N ILE A 31 1.06 39.74 1.94
CA ILE A 31 -0.33 39.27 2.12
C ILE A 31 -1.30 40.48 2.21
N LYS A 32 -0.90 41.58 2.86
CA LYS A 32 -1.73 42.79 2.91
C LYS A 32 -1.75 43.58 1.59
N ALA A 33 -0.67 43.56 0.82
CA ALA A 33 -0.61 44.17 -0.50
C ALA A 33 -1.52 43.45 -1.50
N ASP A 34 -1.58 42.12 -1.46
CA ASP A 34 -2.46 41.34 -2.31
C ASP A 34 -3.93 41.42 -1.91
N GLN A 35 -4.24 41.55 -0.61
CA GLN A 35 -5.61 41.85 -0.16
C GLN A 35 -6.10 43.23 -0.57
N VAL A 36 -5.23 44.22 -0.68
CA VAL A 36 -5.57 45.56 -1.19
C VAL A 36 -5.76 45.55 -2.71
N ARG A 37 -4.95 44.74 -3.43
CA ARG A 37 -5.06 44.56 -4.88
C ARG A 37 -6.33 43.83 -5.31
N SER A 38 -6.77 42.84 -4.53
CA SER A 38 -8.01 42.11 -4.84
C SER A 38 -9.28 42.91 -4.56
N LYS A 39 -9.24 43.89 -3.67
CA LYS A 39 -10.37 44.78 -3.40
C LYS A 39 -10.55 45.92 -4.45
N HIS A 40 -9.53 46.18 -5.28
CA HIS A 40 -9.63 47.19 -6.34
C HIS A 40 -10.24 46.68 -7.66
N LEU A 41 -10.52 45.39 -7.78
CA LEU A 41 -11.13 44.80 -8.97
C LEU A 41 -12.65 44.59 -8.88
N CYS A 42 -13.27 44.95 -7.75
CA CYS A 42 -14.72 44.82 -7.61
C CYS A 42 -15.30 46.02 -6.81
N GLN A 43 -15.44 47.15 -7.42
CA GLN A 43 -16.50 48.12 -7.20
C GLN A 43 -16.08 49.52 -7.73
N ARG A 44 -16.60 49.89 -8.89
CA ARG A 44 -16.87 51.29 -9.21
C ARG A 44 -18.04 51.70 -8.35
N ASP A 45 -17.79 52.47 -7.29
CA ASP A 45 -18.70 53.51 -6.85
C ASP A 45 -17.96 54.52 -5.95
N ASN A 46 -18.12 55.79 -6.33
CA ASN A 46 -17.51 56.96 -5.72
C ASN A 46 -18.08 57.24 -4.33
N ARG A 47 -17.23 57.72 -3.45
CA ARG A 47 -17.40 58.38 -2.15
C ARG A 47 -17.02 57.53 -0.95
N ILE A 48 -15.85 57.73 -0.48
CA ILE A 48 -15.33 57.85 0.90
C ILE A 48 -13.78 57.77 0.83
N TYR A 49 -13.15 58.82 0.31
CA TYR A 49 -11.71 59.06 0.51
C TYR A 49 -11.55 60.31 1.37
N GLY A 50 -11.24 60.14 2.67
CA GLY A 50 -11.00 61.28 3.49
C GLY A 50 -10.40 61.07 4.88
N ARG A 51 -10.45 59.87 5.45
CA ARG A 51 -10.03 59.69 6.86
C ARG A 51 -9.08 58.54 7.18
N SER A 52 -8.87 57.60 6.31
CA SER A 52 -8.04 56.41 6.61
C SER A 52 -6.53 56.58 6.36
N GLY A 53 -6.14 57.50 5.49
CA GLY A 53 -4.71 57.70 5.13
C GLY A 53 -3.86 58.34 6.23
N LYS A 54 -4.47 59.18 7.07
CA LYS A 54 -3.72 59.89 8.13
C LYS A 54 -3.32 58.93 9.28
N HIS A 55 -4.14 57.94 9.59
CA HIS A 55 -3.83 56.97 10.63
C HIS A 55 -2.79 55.94 10.18
N PHE A 56 -2.77 55.59 8.92
CA PHE A 56 -1.76 54.65 8.38
C PHE A 56 -0.36 55.27 8.39
N LEU A 57 -0.23 56.55 8.01
CA LEU A 57 1.07 57.24 8.06
C LEU A 57 1.56 57.42 9.50
N THR A 58 0.67 57.71 10.45
CA THR A 58 1.02 57.81 11.87
C THR A 58 1.46 56.51 12.49
N TYR A 59 0.80 55.37 12.17
CA TYR A 59 1.22 54.07 12.66
C TYR A 59 2.58 53.64 12.07
N THR A 60 2.85 53.88 10.78
CA THR A 60 4.14 53.60 10.18
C THR A 60 5.27 54.44 10.77
N LEU A 61 5.05 55.70 11.04
CA LEU A 61 6.02 56.59 11.70
C LEU A 61 6.30 56.17 13.15
N VAL A 62 5.26 55.78 13.90
CA VAL A 62 5.42 55.33 15.29
C VAL A 62 6.18 53.99 15.33
N ILE A 63 5.86 53.02 14.47
CA ILE A 63 6.56 51.73 14.41
C ILE A 63 8.03 51.92 13.95
N SER A 64 8.26 52.79 12.97
CA SER A 64 9.64 53.11 12.54
C SER A 64 10.41 53.84 13.63
N GLY A 65 9.78 54.76 14.39
CA GLY A 65 10.38 55.44 15.53
C GLY A 65 10.76 54.48 16.68
N ILE A 66 9.86 53.57 17.01
CA ILE A 66 10.11 52.51 18.02
C ILE A 66 11.26 51.57 17.55
N GLY A 67 11.24 51.15 16.29
CA GLY A 67 12.31 50.33 15.71
C GLY A 67 13.67 51.01 15.72
N TYR A 68 13.72 52.32 15.39
CA TYR A 68 14.95 53.13 15.45
C TYR A 68 15.44 53.33 16.90
N PHE A 69 14.51 53.55 17.83
CA PHE A 69 14.85 53.75 19.25
C PHE A 69 15.42 52.41 19.85
N LEU A 70 14.81 51.30 19.53
CA LEU A 70 15.28 49.98 19.93
C LEU A 70 16.65 49.65 19.29
N TYR A 71 16.84 50.01 18.02
CA TYR A 71 18.13 49.85 17.33
C TYR A 71 19.21 50.71 17.97
N LYS A 72 18.95 51.99 18.29
CA LYS A 72 19.91 52.91 18.90
C LYS A 72 20.28 52.49 20.34
N LYS A 73 19.33 51.99 21.12
CA LYS A 73 19.57 51.50 22.48
C LYS A 73 20.06 50.04 22.57
N ARG A 74 20.19 49.35 21.45
CA ARG A 74 20.60 47.94 21.38
C ARG A 74 21.88 47.65 22.15
N ASN A 75 22.89 48.49 22.00
CA ASN A 75 24.21 48.25 22.64
C ASN A 75 24.15 48.48 24.16
N ASP A 76 23.43 49.47 24.64
CA ASP A 76 23.23 49.72 26.08
C ASP A 76 22.42 48.59 26.77
N PHE A 77 21.49 48.01 26.03
CA PHE A 77 20.69 46.91 26.53
C PHE A 77 21.52 45.64 26.63
N TYR A 78 22.40 45.36 25.65
CA TYR A 78 23.28 44.20 25.66
C TYR A 78 24.35 44.30 26.77
N GLU A 79 24.88 45.47 27.03
CA GLU A 79 25.82 45.64 28.13
C GLU A 79 25.19 45.41 29.49
N ARG A 80 23.99 46.01 29.74
CA ARG A 80 23.26 45.75 30.98
C ARG A 80 22.78 44.31 31.16
N PHE A 81 22.45 43.65 30.05
CA PHE A 81 22.02 42.26 30.08
C PHE A 81 23.22 41.31 30.35
N ARG A 82 24.39 41.67 29.83
CA ARG A 82 25.64 40.92 30.08
C ARG A 82 26.03 41.04 31.57
N ASP A 83 25.92 42.18 32.18
CA ASP A 83 26.25 42.40 33.59
C ASP A 83 25.22 41.71 34.52
N PHE A 84 23.98 41.61 34.10
CA PHE A 84 22.95 40.86 34.83
C PHE A 84 23.16 39.32 34.75
N THR A 85 23.63 38.80 33.63
CA THR A 85 23.93 37.36 33.48
C THR A 85 25.24 36.92 34.08
N CYS A 86 26.15 37.85 34.34
CA CYS A 86 27.46 37.52 34.94
C CYS A 86 27.39 37.13 36.41
N GLY A 87 26.28 37.40 37.10
CA GLY A 87 26.05 37.04 38.50
C GLY A 87 25.14 35.83 38.74
N MET A 88 24.58 35.24 37.70
CA MET A 88 23.81 34.03 37.85
C MET A 88 24.73 32.82 37.93
N PRO A 89 24.46 31.86 38.91
CA PRO A 89 25.20 30.60 38.90
C PRO A 89 24.96 29.95 37.54
N VAL A 90 26.06 29.69 36.83
CA VAL A 90 26.04 28.92 35.60
C VAL A 90 25.41 27.59 35.94
N VAL A 91 24.09 27.49 35.77
CA VAL A 91 23.45 26.18 35.64
C VAL A 91 24.19 25.57 34.47
N LYS A 92 25.10 24.61 34.76
CA LYS A 92 25.67 23.76 33.71
C LYS A 92 24.46 23.26 32.95
N SER A 93 24.19 23.89 31.83
CA SER A 93 23.23 23.44 30.86
C SER A 93 23.54 21.96 30.73
N LEU A 94 22.62 21.13 31.26
CA LEU A 94 22.56 19.75 30.84
C LEU A 94 22.68 19.88 29.34
N THR A 95 23.77 19.44 28.76
CA THR A 95 23.88 19.22 27.34
C THR A 95 22.71 18.32 27.03
N ILE A 96 21.59 18.94 26.64
CA ILE A 96 20.52 18.20 25.99
C ILE A 96 21.28 17.64 24.78
N PHE A 97 21.63 16.36 24.88
CA PHE A 97 22.03 15.58 23.74
C PHE A 97 20.91 15.79 22.73
N THR A 98 21.08 16.76 21.85
CA THR A 98 20.34 16.76 20.61
C THR A 98 20.92 15.58 19.86
N PRO A 99 20.20 14.42 19.82
CA PRO A 99 20.68 13.29 19.03
C PRO A 99 20.85 13.84 17.61
N SER A 100 22.01 13.61 17.02
CA SER A 100 22.24 14.04 15.65
C SER A 100 21.12 13.44 14.79
N LEU A 101 20.69 14.14 13.73
CA LEU A 101 19.68 13.59 12.81
C LEU A 101 20.10 12.24 12.24
N VAL A 102 21.41 11.96 12.19
CA VAL A 102 22.02 10.67 11.85
C VAL A 102 21.63 9.59 12.85
N ASP A 103 21.69 9.88 14.17
CA ASP A 103 21.34 8.91 15.22
C ASP A 103 19.86 8.53 15.19
N TYR A 104 18.97 9.47 14.84
CA TYR A 104 17.56 9.17 14.69
C TYR A 104 17.28 8.30 13.46
N ARG A 105 17.92 8.57 12.35
CA ARG A 105 17.81 7.77 11.14
C ARG A 105 18.29 6.33 11.38
N GLU A 106 19.44 6.14 11.98
CA GLU A 106 19.95 4.81 12.33
C GLU A 106 19.04 4.10 13.33
N LYS A 107 18.62 4.80 14.37
CA LYS A 107 17.79 4.22 15.44
C LYS A 107 16.38 3.81 14.99
N TYR A 108 15.77 4.55 14.07
CA TYR A 108 14.35 4.37 13.70
C TYR A 108 14.12 3.85 12.27
N ASN A 109 15.18 3.54 11.54
CA ASN A 109 15.09 3.08 10.15
C ASN A 109 14.99 1.55 10.01
N PHE A 110 14.52 0.87 11.05
CA PHE A 110 14.44 -0.59 11.15
C PHE A 110 13.66 -1.24 9.99
N ILE A 111 12.65 -0.57 9.43
CA ILE A 111 11.91 -1.07 8.27
C ILE A 111 12.84 -1.21 7.06
N ALA A 112 13.70 -0.22 6.80
CA ALA A 112 14.65 -0.28 5.68
C ALA A 112 15.67 -1.40 5.86
N ASP A 113 16.11 -1.65 7.09
CA ASP A 113 17.05 -2.73 7.40
C ASP A 113 16.42 -4.11 7.15
N VAL A 114 15.17 -4.31 7.58
CA VAL A 114 14.39 -5.53 7.29
C VAL A 114 14.23 -5.73 5.78
N VAL A 115 13.92 -4.67 5.04
CA VAL A 115 13.78 -4.73 3.59
C VAL A 115 15.10 -5.08 2.92
N ALA A 116 16.22 -4.52 3.37
CA ALA A 116 17.55 -4.82 2.81
C ALA A 116 17.89 -6.31 2.92
N ILE A 117 17.46 -6.97 4.00
CA ILE A 117 17.66 -8.41 4.23
C ILE A 117 16.70 -9.25 3.39
N SER A 118 15.43 -8.84 3.29
CA SER A 118 14.33 -9.66 2.76
C SER A 118 14.13 -9.49 1.24
N ALA A 119 14.33 -8.27 0.71
CA ALA A 119 14.06 -7.95 -0.70
C ALA A 119 14.86 -8.80 -1.71
N PRO A 120 16.11 -9.20 -1.48
CA PRO A 120 16.85 -10.04 -2.41
C PRO A 120 16.17 -11.39 -2.70
N SER A 121 15.37 -11.92 -1.76
CA SER A 121 14.63 -13.16 -1.93
C SER A 121 13.28 -12.99 -2.64
N VAL A 122 12.82 -11.77 -2.87
CA VAL A 122 11.52 -11.50 -3.51
C VAL A 122 11.67 -11.46 -5.03
N VAL A 123 10.74 -12.11 -5.73
CA VAL A 123 10.74 -12.23 -7.18
C VAL A 123 9.44 -11.70 -7.78
N TYR A 124 9.51 -11.20 -9.00
CA TYR A 124 8.35 -10.88 -9.82
C TYR A 124 8.01 -12.02 -10.74
N ILE A 125 6.75 -12.41 -10.78
CA ILE A 125 6.24 -13.50 -11.61
C ILE A 125 5.29 -12.92 -12.65
N GLU A 126 5.50 -13.27 -13.90
CA GLU A 126 4.69 -12.83 -15.03
C GLU A 126 4.28 -14.03 -15.87
N ILE A 127 3.00 -14.14 -16.17
CA ILE A 127 2.46 -15.16 -17.06
C ILE A 127 2.26 -14.52 -18.42
N LYS A 128 3.03 -14.99 -19.42
CA LYS A 128 2.95 -14.55 -20.80
C LYS A 128 2.03 -15.46 -21.62
N ASP A 129 1.10 -14.87 -22.35
CA ASP A 129 0.28 -15.59 -23.34
C ASP A 129 1.00 -15.56 -24.70
N GLU A 130 1.63 -16.66 -25.08
CA GLU A 130 2.39 -16.79 -26.31
C GLU A 130 1.51 -16.69 -27.57
N LYS A 131 0.20 -16.87 -27.44
CA LYS A 131 -0.75 -16.83 -28.56
C LYS A 131 -1.26 -15.40 -28.84
N LYS A 132 -1.20 -14.53 -27.85
CA LYS A 132 -1.66 -13.15 -27.95
C LYS A 132 -0.46 -12.21 -27.99
N LEU A 133 -0.27 -11.53 -29.11
CA LEU A 133 0.78 -10.53 -29.28
C LEU A 133 0.20 -9.14 -29.13
N ASP A 134 0.93 -8.28 -28.44
CA ASP A 134 0.67 -6.85 -28.38
C ASP A 134 0.84 -6.22 -29.77
N MET A 135 -0.18 -5.49 -30.24
CA MET A 135 -0.23 -4.94 -31.60
C MET A 135 0.89 -3.93 -31.90
N PHE A 136 1.44 -3.27 -30.87
CA PHE A 136 2.46 -2.25 -31.03
C PHE A 136 3.87 -2.79 -30.87
N THR A 137 4.07 -3.73 -29.95
CA THR A 137 5.40 -4.23 -29.59
C THR A 137 5.72 -5.59 -30.23
N GLY A 138 4.71 -6.31 -30.74
CA GLY A 138 4.84 -7.67 -31.26
C GLY A 138 5.24 -8.72 -30.19
N ARG A 139 5.17 -8.35 -28.91
CA ARG A 139 5.56 -9.24 -27.79
C ARG A 139 4.35 -9.94 -27.19
N PRO A 140 4.53 -11.15 -26.61
CA PRO A 140 3.47 -11.83 -25.88
C PRO A 140 2.84 -10.95 -24.80
N ILE A 141 1.51 -10.92 -24.74
CA ILE A 141 0.78 -10.13 -23.73
C ILE A 141 0.90 -10.80 -22.35
N THR A 142 0.97 -9.98 -21.31
CA THR A 142 0.94 -10.44 -19.94
C THR A 142 -0.50 -10.80 -19.54
N ALA A 143 -0.74 -12.08 -19.32
CA ALA A 143 -2.06 -12.61 -18.92
C ALA A 143 -2.33 -12.45 -17.42
N SER A 144 -1.28 -12.58 -16.59
CA SER A 144 -1.34 -12.40 -15.14
C SER A 144 0.03 -12.01 -14.63
N ASN A 145 0.09 -11.35 -13.50
CA ASN A 145 1.32 -11.02 -12.81
C ASN A 145 1.15 -11.01 -11.30
N GLY A 146 2.23 -11.14 -10.58
CA GLY A 146 2.30 -11.09 -9.13
C GLY A 146 3.73 -11.22 -8.65
N CYS A 147 3.88 -11.59 -7.41
CA CYS A 147 5.17 -11.80 -6.78
C CYS A 147 5.29 -13.23 -6.25
N GLY A 148 6.47 -13.55 -5.81
CA GLY A 148 6.80 -14.72 -5.04
C GLY A 148 8.04 -14.46 -4.21
N PHE A 149 8.48 -15.44 -3.47
CA PHE A 149 9.76 -15.37 -2.78
C PHE A 149 10.44 -16.74 -2.77
N ILE A 150 11.76 -16.70 -2.77
CA ILE A 150 12.62 -17.87 -2.86
C ILE A 150 12.63 -18.58 -1.51
N VAL A 151 12.23 -19.85 -1.48
CA VAL A 151 12.20 -20.71 -0.29
C VAL A 151 13.23 -21.83 -0.34
N GLY A 152 13.86 -22.06 -1.49
CA GLY A 152 14.96 -22.99 -1.67
C GLY A 152 16.10 -22.39 -2.48
N SER A 153 17.34 -22.56 -2.04
CA SER A 153 18.53 -22.06 -2.76
C SER A 153 18.73 -22.68 -4.14
N ASP A 154 17.98 -23.75 -4.43
CA ASP A 154 17.94 -24.51 -5.68
C ASP A 154 16.90 -23.96 -6.68
N GLY A 155 16.31 -22.79 -6.39
CA GLY A 155 15.37 -22.11 -7.27
C GLY A 155 13.90 -22.38 -6.99
N LEU A 156 13.57 -22.97 -5.84
CA LEU A 156 12.18 -23.13 -5.42
C LEU A 156 11.61 -21.79 -4.92
N ILE A 157 10.48 -21.39 -5.49
CA ILE A 157 9.78 -20.13 -5.23
C ILE A 157 8.38 -20.44 -4.76
N LEU A 158 7.94 -19.79 -3.70
CA LEU A 158 6.58 -19.83 -3.17
C LEU A 158 5.79 -18.60 -3.66
N THR A 159 4.54 -18.80 -4.05
CA THR A 159 3.63 -17.77 -4.52
C THR A 159 2.17 -18.20 -4.32
N ASN A 160 1.20 -17.36 -4.72
CA ASN A 160 -0.21 -17.75 -4.74
C ASN A 160 -0.58 -18.55 -6.00
N ALA A 161 -1.55 -19.46 -5.84
CA ALA A 161 -2.07 -20.24 -6.95
C ALA A 161 -2.70 -19.34 -8.03
N HIS A 162 -3.48 -18.32 -7.64
CA HIS A 162 -4.14 -17.40 -8.57
C HIS A 162 -3.15 -16.60 -9.44
N VAL A 163 -1.89 -16.42 -9.01
CA VAL A 163 -0.84 -15.76 -9.79
C VAL A 163 -0.40 -16.63 -10.96
N VAL A 164 -0.32 -17.96 -10.76
CA VAL A 164 0.29 -18.91 -11.69
C VAL A 164 -0.70 -19.82 -12.40
N ILE A 165 -2.02 -19.60 -12.26
CA ILE A 165 -3.03 -20.40 -12.96
C ILE A 165 -2.73 -20.37 -14.45
N LYS A 166 -2.39 -21.55 -14.98
CA LYS A 166 -1.92 -21.72 -16.34
C LYS A 166 -3.08 -21.87 -17.30
N LYS A 167 -3.22 -20.93 -18.26
CA LYS A 167 -4.01 -21.18 -19.47
C LYS A 167 -3.15 -21.94 -20.48
N ARG A 168 -3.78 -22.71 -21.38
CA ARG A 168 -3.05 -23.41 -22.46
C ARG A 168 -2.31 -22.38 -23.34
N GLY A 169 -0.98 -22.56 -23.48
CA GLY A 169 -0.12 -21.69 -24.29
C GLY A 169 0.47 -20.50 -23.53
N THR A 170 0.49 -20.54 -22.20
CA THR A 170 1.16 -19.53 -21.38
C THR A 170 2.51 -20.04 -20.85
N THR A 171 3.46 -19.11 -20.70
CA THR A 171 4.78 -19.35 -20.07
C THR A 171 4.93 -18.51 -18.82
N VAL A 172 5.56 -19.11 -17.78
CA VAL A 172 5.89 -18.41 -16.55
C VAL A 172 7.26 -17.78 -16.71
N LYS A 173 7.35 -16.45 -16.52
CA LYS A 173 8.61 -15.73 -16.45
C LYS A 173 8.80 -15.22 -15.01
N VAL A 174 9.97 -15.51 -14.48
CA VAL A 174 10.37 -15.10 -13.12
C VAL A 174 11.53 -14.14 -13.25
N ARG A 175 11.38 -12.93 -12.71
CA ARG A 175 12.45 -11.94 -12.62
C ARG A 175 12.96 -11.88 -11.18
N LEU A 176 14.25 -12.04 -11.03
CA LEU A 176 14.94 -11.93 -9.75
C LEU A 176 15.19 -10.45 -9.38
N HIS A 177 15.63 -10.22 -8.15
CA HIS A 177 15.97 -8.91 -7.63
C HIS A 177 17.07 -8.19 -8.45
N ASP A 178 18.03 -8.94 -8.99
CA ASP A 178 19.10 -8.44 -9.86
C ASP A 178 18.65 -8.08 -11.28
N GLY A 179 17.35 -8.26 -11.59
CA GLY A 179 16.77 -8.01 -12.91
C GLY A 179 16.88 -9.16 -13.89
N THR A 180 17.57 -10.24 -13.56
CA THR A 180 17.67 -11.42 -14.44
C THR A 180 16.33 -12.14 -14.55
N VAL A 181 16.02 -12.69 -15.73
CA VAL A 181 14.74 -13.33 -16.03
C VAL A 181 14.96 -14.80 -16.37
N TYR A 182 14.22 -15.65 -15.69
CA TYR A 182 14.21 -17.10 -15.90
C TYR A 182 12.84 -17.59 -16.34
N THR A 183 12.82 -18.72 -17.08
CA THR A 183 11.57 -19.44 -17.31
C THR A 183 11.30 -20.34 -16.10
N GLY A 184 10.13 -20.15 -15.48
CA GLY A 184 9.69 -20.93 -14.35
C GLY A 184 8.86 -22.13 -14.78
N MET A 185 8.95 -23.22 -14.01
CA MET A 185 8.07 -24.37 -14.09
C MET A 185 7.22 -24.43 -12.83
N ILE A 186 5.91 -24.53 -13.00
CA ILE A 186 4.98 -24.74 -11.87
C ILE A 186 5.16 -26.18 -11.42
N GLU A 187 5.52 -26.38 -10.14
CA GLU A 187 5.72 -27.73 -9.57
C GLU A 187 4.47 -28.23 -8.85
N ASP A 188 3.93 -27.44 -7.93
CA ASP A 188 2.75 -27.80 -7.16
C ASP A 188 1.78 -26.64 -7.02
N VAL A 189 0.47 -26.93 -7.00
CA VAL A 189 -0.60 -25.94 -6.87
C VAL A 189 -1.69 -26.47 -5.94
N ASP A 190 -2.00 -25.71 -4.91
CA ASP A 190 -3.15 -25.95 -4.06
C ASP A 190 -4.15 -24.79 -4.17
N MET A 191 -5.25 -25.04 -4.86
CA MET A 191 -6.32 -24.05 -5.05
C MET A 191 -7.11 -23.78 -3.78
N GLN A 192 -7.12 -24.70 -2.82
CA GLN A 192 -7.83 -24.52 -1.56
C GLN A 192 -7.14 -23.49 -0.67
N SER A 193 -5.84 -23.64 -0.49
CA SER A 193 -5.02 -22.71 0.29
C SER A 193 -4.54 -21.50 -0.53
N ASP A 194 -4.76 -21.50 -1.85
CA ASP A 194 -4.25 -20.49 -2.80
C ASP A 194 -2.72 -20.40 -2.78
N LEU A 195 -2.04 -21.54 -2.69
CA LEU A 195 -0.59 -21.66 -2.66
C LEU A 195 -0.08 -22.37 -3.92
N ALA A 196 1.07 -21.95 -4.40
CA ALA A 196 1.76 -22.63 -5.49
C ALA A 196 3.28 -22.52 -5.35
N THR A 197 3.99 -23.49 -5.94
CA THR A 197 5.43 -23.41 -6.11
C THR A 197 5.81 -23.30 -7.57
N VAL A 198 6.83 -22.51 -7.83
CA VAL A 198 7.47 -22.34 -9.13
C VAL A 198 8.95 -22.63 -8.99
N ARG A 199 9.51 -23.43 -9.90
CA ARG A 199 10.94 -23.70 -9.93
C ARG A 199 11.60 -22.99 -11.11
N ILE A 200 12.76 -22.41 -10.84
CA ILE A 200 13.66 -21.87 -11.86
C ILE A 200 14.99 -22.65 -11.85
N ASN A 201 15.63 -22.74 -13.00
CA ASN A 201 16.93 -23.39 -13.10
C ASN A 201 18.06 -22.44 -12.72
N LYS A 202 18.20 -22.18 -11.40
CA LYS A 202 19.24 -21.33 -10.82
C LYS A 202 19.50 -21.79 -9.39
N THR A 203 20.78 -21.89 -9.03
CA THR A 203 21.24 -22.25 -7.68
C THR A 203 21.91 -21.10 -6.97
N ASN A 204 22.23 -21.27 -5.70
CA ASN A 204 22.86 -20.27 -4.82
C ASN A 204 22.04 -18.96 -4.72
N LEU A 205 20.73 -19.10 -4.63
CA LEU A 205 19.82 -17.99 -4.49
C LEU A 205 19.65 -17.57 -3.01
N PRO A 206 19.41 -16.29 -2.73
CA PRO A 206 19.04 -15.84 -1.39
C PRO A 206 17.68 -16.40 -1.01
N VAL A 207 17.60 -17.07 0.14
CA VAL A 207 16.40 -17.74 0.62
C VAL A 207 15.71 -16.88 1.67
N MET A 208 14.39 -16.76 1.58
CA MET A 208 13.55 -16.11 2.58
C MET A 208 13.48 -16.96 3.83
N LYS A 209 13.76 -16.38 4.98
CA LYS A 209 13.55 -17.04 6.26
C LYS A 209 12.07 -17.14 6.56
N LEU A 210 11.57 -18.35 6.87
CA LEU A 210 10.18 -18.59 7.22
C LEU A 210 10.01 -18.47 8.74
N GLY A 211 9.20 -17.52 9.20
CA GLY A 211 8.83 -17.35 10.60
C GLY A 211 7.68 -18.26 11.02
N ASN A 212 7.03 -17.99 12.14
CA ASN A 212 5.85 -18.70 12.62
C ASN A 212 4.65 -17.77 12.66
N SER A 213 3.56 -18.15 12.02
CA SER A 213 2.33 -17.35 12.06
C SER A 213 1.48 -17.60 13.31
N SER A 214 1.76 -18.67 14.06
CA SER A 214 1.12 -18.97 15.35
C SER A 214 1.58 -18.05 16.48
N ASP A 215 2.78 -17.44 16.38
CA ASP A 215 3.38 -16.64 17.44
C ASP A 215 3.11 -15.13 17.31
N ILE A 216 2.49 -14.70 16.21
CA ILE A 216 2.22 -13.28 15.95
C ILE A 216 1.07 -12.75 16.81
N ARG A 217 1.14 -11.47 17.15
CA ARG A 217 0.13 -10.79 17.97
C ARG A 217 -0.42 -9.55 17.23
N PRO A 218 -1.69 -9.21 17.43
CA PRO A 218 -2.23 -7.95 16.95
C PRO A 218 -1.40 -6.77 17.45
N GLY A 219 -1.13 -5.80 16.57
CA GLY A 219 -0.30 -4.62 16.84
C GLY A 219 1.19 -4.78 16.48
N GLU A 220 1.68 -5.99 16.14
CA GLU A 220 3.05 -6.17 15.66
C GLU A 220 3.24 -5.55 14.28
N PHE A 221 4.38 -4.89 14.07
CA PHE A 221 4.73 -4.32 12.77
C PHE A 221 4.95 -5.40 11.73
N VAL A 222 4.42 -5.17 10.53
CA VAL A 222 4.60 -6.04 9.37
C VAL A 222 4.91 -5.22 8.12
N ILE A 223 5.61 -5.84 7.20
CA ILE A 223 6.04 -5.23 5.94
C ILE A 223 5.62 -6.17 4.82
N ALA A 224 4.76 -5.69 3.93
CA ALA A 224 4.42 -6.40 2.71
C ALA A 224 5.39 -5.98 1.60
N ILE A 225 6.11 -6.95 1.04
CA ILE A 225 7.12 -6.73 0.01
C ILE A 225 6.60 -7.31 -1.31
N GLY A 226 6.77 -6.56 -2.39
CA GLY A 226 6.44 -6.99 -3.74
C GLY A 226 7.24 -6.24 -4.80
N SER A 227 7.12 -6.67 -6.05
CA SER A 227 7.81 -6.05 -7.19
C SER A 227 6.81 -5.79 -8.33
N PRO A 228 5.88 -4.81 -8.19
CA PRO A 228 4.86 -4.56 -9.19
C PRO A 228 5.45 -4.04 -10.51
N LEU A 229 4.86 -4.45 -11.63
CA LEU A 229 5.10 -3.91 -12.98
C LEU A 229 6.57 -3.84 -13.41
N SER A 230 7.41 -4.76 -12.94
CA SER A 230 8.86 -4.73 -13.18
C SER A 230 9.59 -3.45 -12.67
N LEU A 231 8.92 -2.66 -11.86
CA LEU A 231 9.55 -1.59 -11.09
C LEU A 231 10.25 -2.19 -9.87
N SER A 232 11.21 -1.47 -9.32
CA SER A 232 11.90 -1.84 -8.07
C SER A 232 10.89 -2.17 -6.97
N ASN A 233 11.27 -3.03 -6.04
CA ASN A 233 10.43 -3.48 -4.94
C ASN A 233 9.52 -2.39 -4.38
N THR A 234 8.22 -2.68 -4.34
CA THR A 234 7.24 -1.84 -3.66
C THR A 234 7.07 -2.37 -2.24
N ILE A 235 7.28 -1.50 -1.28
CA ILE A 235 7.23 -1.81 0.13
C ILE A 235 6.07 -1.05 0.75
N THR A 236 5.24 -1.76 1.49
CA THR A 236 4.21 -1.15 2.33
C THR A 236 4.34 -1.71 3.74
N SER A 237 4.20 -0.85 4.73
CA SER A 237 4.27 -1.25 6.14
C SER A 237 2.95 -0.99 6.84
N GLY A 238 2.70 -1.74 7.88
CA GLY A 238 1.54 -1.63 8.73
C GLY A 238 1.69 -2.49 9.96
N ILE A 239 0.57 -2.90 10.54
CA ILE A 239 0.53 -3.78 11.70
C ILE A 239 -0.35 -5.00 11.44
N VAL A 240 -0.20 -6.04 12.24
CA VAL A 240 -1.17 -7.12 12.33
C VAL A 240 -2.43 -6.58 12.98
N SER A 241 -3.54 -6.51 12.25
CA SER A 241 -4.84 -6.08 12.78
C SER A 241 -5.59 -7.22 13.44
N SER A 242 -5.48 -8.45 12.89
CA SER A 242 -6.03 -9.69 13.44
C SER A 242 -5.22 -10.88 12.97
N THR A 243 -5.05 -11.87 13.85
CA THR A 243 -4.28 -13.09 13.53
C THR A 243 -5.16 -14.24 13.05
N ASN A 244 -6.48 -14.12 13.20
CA ASN A 244 -7.41 -15.22 12.95
C ASN A 244 -8.72 -14.70 12.33
N ARG A 245 -8.72 -14.51 11.01
CA ARG A 245 -9.93 -14.21 10.24
C ARG A 245 -10.35 -15.43 9.43
N PRO A 246 -11.44 -16.11 9.84
CA PRO A 246 -11.93 -17.27 9.12
C PRO A 246 -12.30 -16.93 7.67
N SER A 247 -12.04 -17.86 6.76
CA SER A 247 -12.40 -17.72 5.33
C SER A 247 -13.90 -17.51 5.10
N GLU A 248 -14.73 -18.05 5.98
CA GLU A 248 -16.19 -17.92 5.92
C GLU A 248 -16.64 -16.45 6.11
N GLU A 249 -15.99 -15.72 7.02
CA GLU A 249 -16.25 -14.27 7.22
C GLU A 249 -15.90 -13.45 5.98
N LEU A 250 -14.93 -13.94 5.21
CA LEU A 250 -14.47 -13.29 3.97
C LEU A 250 -15.26 -13.74 2.74
N GLY A 251 -16.24 -14.63 2.91
CA GLY A 251 -17.02 -15.19 1.82
C GLY A 251 -16.22 -16.08 0.88
N LEU A 252 -15.13 -16.64 1.36
CA LEU A 252 -14.30 -17.56 0.59
C LEU A 252 -14.72 -19.00 0.89
N ASP A 253 -14.98 -19.79 -0.16
CA ASP A 253 -15.28 -21.23 -0.01
C ASP A 253 -13.99 -22.04 0.23
N LYS A 254 -13.23 -21.63 1.25
CA LYS A 254 -11.96 -22.27 1.66
C LYS A 254 -12.13 -22.81 3.06
N LYS A 255 -12.60 -24.06 3.17
CA LYS A 255 -12.86 -24.68 4.47
C LYS A 255 -11.62 -24.71 5.34
N ASN A 256 -11.78 -24.23 6.58
CA ASN A 256 -10.75 -24.23 7.63
C ASN A 256 -9.47 -23.41 7.34
N LEU A 257 -9.54 -22.44 6.44
CA LEU A 257 -8.44 -21.49 6.25
C LEU A 257 -8.70 -20.21 7.03
N THR A 258 -7.73 -19.78 7.80
CA THR A 258 -7.73 -18.47 8.46
C THR A 258 -6.72 -17.55 7.80
N TYR A 259 -6.94 -16.25 7.92
CA TYR A 259 -6.09 -15.22 7.33
C TYR A 259 -5.54 -14.29 8.41
N ILE A 260 -4.34 -13.77 8.18
CA ILE A 260 -3.80 -12.63 8.90
C ILE A 260 -4.41 -11.38 8.27
N GLN A 261 -5.06 -10.54 9.07
CA GLN A 261 -5.50 -9.21 8.64
C GLN A 261 -4.43 -8.19 8.97
N THR A 262 -4.16 -7.27 8.04
CA THR A 262 -3.21 -6.16 8.20
C THR A 262 -3.71 -4.91 7.49
N ASP A 263 -3.28 -3.75 7.96
CA ASP A 263 -3.47 -2.45 7.29
C ASP A 263 -2.33 -2.11 6.31
N ALA A 264 -1.24 -2.90 6.30
CA ALA A 264 -0.23 -2.84 5.24
C ALA A 264 -0.91 -3.00 3.88
N ALA A 265 -0.68 -2.06 2.96
CA ALA A 265 -1.37 -2.05 1.69
C ALA A 265 -0.95 -3.24 0.81
N ILE A 266 -1.85 -4.20 0.58
CA ILE A 266 -1.69 -5.26 -0.39
C ILE A 266 -2.37 -4.81 -1.69
N THR A 267 -1.65 -4.85 -2.80
CA THR A 267 -2.10 -4.40 -4.13
C THR A 267 -1.81 -5.50 -5.14
N PHE A 268 -2.28 -5.33 -6.39
CA PHE A 268 -2.04 -6.30 -7.47
C PHE A 268 -0.56 -6.55 -7.75
N GLY A 269 0.35 -5.69 -7.24
CA GLY A 269 1.77 -5.82 -7.47
C GLY A 269 2.54 -6.57 -6.39
N ASN A 270 1.95 -6.85 -5.22
CA ASN A 270 2.61 -7.58 -4.13
C ASN A 270 1.92 -8.89 -3.74
N SER A 271 0.80 -9.26 -4.40
CA SER A 271 0.16 -10.56 -4.23
C SER A 271 1.13 -11.71 -4.54
N GLY A 272 1.19 -12.70 -3.69
CA GLY A 272 2.15 -13.81 -3.74
C GLY A 272 3.51 -13.51 -3.12
N GLY A 273 3.82 -12.23 -2.87
CA GLY A 273 5.00 -11.81 -2.11
C GLY A 273 4.85 -12.05 -0.60
N PRO A 274 5.94 -11.93 0.16
CA PRO A 274 5.94 -12.17 1.59
C PRO A 274 5.35 -10.99 2.38
N LEU A 275 4.67 -11.32 3.49
CA LEU A 275 4.45 -10.45 4.62
C LEU A 275 5.51 -10.79 5.66
N VAL A 276 6.40 -9.85 5.98
CA VAL A 276 7.53 -10.10 6.89
C VAL A 276 7.38 -9.36 8.22
N ASN A 277 7.92 -9.94 9.28
CA ASN A 277 8.05 -9.32 10.58
C ASN A 277 9.34 -8.47 10.67
N LEU A 278 9.60 -7.85 11.81
CA LEU A 278 10.80 -7.04 12.04
C LEU A 278 12.11 -7.84 12.10
N ASN A 279 12.05 -9.17 12.17
CA ASN A 279 13.22 -10.04 12.08
C ASN A 279 13.57 -10.41 10.63
N GLY A 280 12.83 -9.89 9.64
CA GLY A 280 13.00 -10.25 8.23
C GLY A 280 12.48 -11.65 7.89
N GLU A 281 11.59 -12.20 8.73
CA GLU A 281 11.01 -13.54 8.54
C GLU A 281 9.63 -13.42 7.90
N ALA A 282 9.34 -14.22 6.87
CA ALA A 282 8.01 -14.30 6.29
C ALA A 282 7.05 -14.97 7.30
N ILE A 283 6.03 -14.24 7.72
CA ILE A 283 4.95 -14.70 8.60
C ILE A 283 3.67 -14.97 7.84
N GLY A 284 3.58 -14.50 6.59
CA GLY A 284 2.44 -14.72 5.70
C GLY A 284 2.78 -14.47 4.24
N ILE A 285 1.80 -14.79 3.38
CA ILE A 285 1.85 -14.56 1.94
C ILE A 285 0.74 -13.58 1.59
N ASN A 286 1.10 -12.46 1.00
CA ASN A 286 0.16 -11.41 0.59
C ASN A 286 -0.85 -11.99 -0.41
N ALA A 287 -2.12 -12.04 -0.08
CA ALA A 287 -3.13 -12.69 -0.91
C ALA A 287 -4.08 -11.68 -1.55
N MET A 288 -4.77 -10.89 -0.75
CA MET A 288 -5.82 -10.00 -1.25
C MET A 288 -5.97 -8.73 -0.42
N LYS A 289 -6.60 -7.74 -1.06
CA LYS A 289 -7.06 -6.51 -0.44
C LYS A 289 -8.57 -6.41 -0.58
N VAL A 290 -9.27 -6.05 0.50
CA VAL A 290 -10.71 -5.75 0.47
C VAL A 290 -10.92 -4.26 0.20
N THR A 291 -10.28 -3.41 0.99
CA THR A 291 -10.36 -1.95 0.88
C THR A 291 -9.07 -1.32 1.42
N ALA A 292 -8.96 0.01 1.37
CA ALA A 292 -7.82 0.67 2.00
C ALA A 292 -7.81 0.42 3.51
N GLY A 293 -6.69 -0.07 4.04
CA GLY A 293 -6.55 -0.41 5.46
C GLY A 293 -7.06 -1.80 5.85
N ILE A 294 -7.61 -2.59 4.92
CA ILE A 294 -8.02 -3.98 5.17
C ILE A 294 -7.43 -4.87 4.09
N SER A 295 -6.39 -5.57 4.44
CA SER A 295 -5.66 -6.51 3.61
C SER A 295 -5.49 -7.85 4.32
N PHE A 296 -5.33 -8.93 3.55
CA PHE A 296 -5.24 -10.28 4.09
C PHE A 296 -4.05 -11.03 3.52
N ALA A 297 -3.36 -11.74 4.39
CA ALA A 297 -2.28 -12.65 4.04
C ALA A 297 -2.59 -14.06 4.52
N ILE A 298 -2.15 -15.05 3.74
CA ILE A 298 -2.20 -16.47 4.12
C ILE A 298 -1.10 -16.70 5.15
N PRO A 299 -1.40 -17.26 6.34
CA PRO A 299 -0.39 -17.59 7.34
C PRO A 299 0.70 -18.48 6.81
N ILE A 300 1.95 -18.23 7.19
CA ILE A 300 3.11 -18.98 6.68
C ILE A 300 3.11 -20.44 7.11
N ASP A 301 2.45 -20.77 8.22
CA ASP A 301 2.39 -22.16 8.70
C ASP A 301 1.59 -23.05 7.75
N TYR A 302 0.58 -22.52 7.02
CA TYR A 302 -0.07 -23.26 5.93
C TYR A 302 0.90 -23.53 4.77
N ALA A 303 1.75 -22.55 4.46
CA ALA A 303 2.76 -22.73 3.39
C ALA A 303 3.84 -23.73 3.77
N LYS A 304 4.28 -23.77 5.03
CA LYS A 304 5.21 -24.79 5.52
C LYS A 304 4.61 -26.20 5.37
N GLU A 305 3.35 -26.35 5.73
CA GLU A 305 2.66 -27.64 5.59
C GLU A 305 2.48 -28.03 4.11
N PHE A 306 2.16 -27.06 3.24
CA PHE A 306 2.09 -27.25 1.80
C PHE A 306 3.45 -27.70 1.23
N LEU A 307 4.55 -27.03 1.58
CA LEU A 307 5.91 -27.38 1.14
C LEU A 307 6.30 -28.78 1.64
N ARG A 308 6.00 -29.10 2.90
CA ARG A 308 6.25 -30.44 3.47
C ARG A 308 5.50 -31.54 2.70
N LYS A 309 4.24 -31.30 2.34
CA LYS A 309 3.46 -32.23 1.51
C LYS A 309 4.04 -32.38 0.11
N ALA A 310 4.49 -31.27 -0.49
CA ALA A 310 5.12 -31.28 -1.81
C ALA A 310 6.44 -32.06 -1.83
N GLU A 311 7.25 -31.99 -0.77
CA GLU A 311 8.47 -32.77 -0.61
C GLU A 311 8.20 -34.30 -0.50
N ILE A 312 7.10 -34.67 0.17
CA ILE A 312 6.69 -36.08 0.30
C ILE A 312 6.19 -36.63 -1.04
N ARG A 313 5.52 -35.78 -1.84
CA ARG A 313 5.05 -36.12 -3.20
C ARG A 313 6.17 -36.07 -4.21
N LYS A 314 7.19 -36.91 -4.09
CA LYS A 314 8.30 -37.01 -5.08
C LYS A 314 7.88 -37.52 -6.46
N ILE A 315 6.60 -37.68 -6.72
CA ILE A 315 6.06 -38.08 -8.03
C ILE A 315 5.08 -36.97 -8.44
N PRO A 316 5.23 -36.38 -9.62
CA PRO A 316 4.20 -35.46 -10.12
C PRO A 316 2.92 -36.26 -10.35
N GLU A 317 1.96 -36.16 -9.45
CA GLU A 317 0.62 -36.61 -9.81
C GLU A 317 0.13 -35.72 -10.94
N PRO A 318 -0.50 -36.32 -11.98
CA PRO A 318 -1.16 -35.52 -13.02
C PRO A 318 -2.15 -34.58 -12.31
N MET A 319 -2.06 -33.30 -12.60
CA MET A 319 -2.96 -32.27 -12.12
C MET A 319 -4.40 -32.73 -12.32
N GLU A 320 -5.04 -33.34 -11.30
CA GLU A 320 -6.48 -33.47 -11.29
C GLU A 320 -7.05 -32.07 -11.19
N THR A 321 -7.28 -31.49 -12.33
CA THR A 321 -8.14 -30.33 -12.46
C THR A 321 -9.50 -30.78 -11.95
N HIS A 322 -9.81 -30.48 -10.69
CA HIS A 322 -11.21 -30.39 -10.34
C HIS A 322 -11.81 -29.41 -11.35
N ARG A 323 -12.62 -29.93 -12.25
CA ARG A 323 -13.29 -29.20 -13.35
C ARG A 323 -14.30 -28.21 -12.78
N ARG A 324 -13.83 -27.26 -11.97
CA ARG A 324 -14.64 -26.11 -11.59
C ARG A 324 -14.55 -25.12 -12.73
N ARG A 325 -15.69 -24.87 -13.34
CA ARG A 325 -15.79 -23.87 -14.41
C ARG A 325 -15.28 -22.54 -13.91
N TYR A 326 -14.53 -21.86 -14.76
CA TYR A 326 -13.83 -20.63 -14.44
C TYR A 326 -14.62 -19.42 -14.95
N MET A 327 -14.82 -18.42 -14.11
CA MET A 327 -15.51 -17.18 -14.45
C MET A 327 -14.56 -15.96 -14.52
N GLY A 328 -13.46 -15.99 -13.80
CA GLY A 328 -12.42 -14.95 -13.85
C GLY A 328 -12.73 -13.71 -13.00
N ILE A 329 -13.30 -13.88 -11.83
CA ILE A 329 -13.55 -12.79 -10.87
C ILE A 329 -12.89 -13.07 -9.52
N THR A 330 -12.53 -11.98 -8.85
CA THR A 330 -12.29 -11.98 -7.40
C THR A 330 -13.50 -11.35 -6.74
N MET A 331 -14.09 -12.04 -5.79
CA MET A 331 -15.36 -11.64 -5.18
C MET A 331 -15.31 -11.77 -3.65
N LEU A 332 -16.15 -11.00 -2.97
CA LEU A 332 -16.28 -10.98 -1.52
C LEU A 332 -17.76 -11.06 -1.14
N THR A 333 -18.09 -11.89 -0.15
CA THR A 333 -19.42 -11.83 0.46
C THR A 333 -19.59 -10.49 1.18
N ILE A 334 -20.71 -9.82 0.98
CA ILE A 334 -21.05 -8.59 1.68
C ILE A 334 -21.47 -8.96 3.11
N THR A 335 -20.60 -8.63 4.07
CA THR A 335 -20.93 -8.65 5.50
C THR A 335 -21.40 -7.26 5.95
N PRO A 336 -22.08 -7.12 7.10
CA PRO A 336 -22.48 -5.80 7.62
C PRO A 336 -21.33 -4.81 7.71
N ASP A 337 -20.14 -5.26 8.14
CA ASP A 337 -18.95 -4.42 8.27
C ASP A 337 -18.44 -3.95 6.91
N ILE A 338 -18.36 -4.86 5.93
CA ILE A 338 -17.98 -4.54 4.55
C ILE A 338 -19.01 -3.60 3.92
N LEU A 339 -20.29 -3.84 4.17
CA LEU A 339 -21.37 -2.99 3.66
C LEU A 339 -21.24 -1.56 4.19
N PHE A 340 -21.02 -1.40 5.49
CA PHE A 340 -20.81 -0.10 6.13
C PHE A 340 -19.64 0.66 5.50
N GLU A 341 -18.51 0.00 5.29
CA GLU A 341 -17.33 0.64 4.69
C GLU A 341 -17.50 0.98 3.19
N LEU A 342 -18.28 0.17 2.47
CA LEU A 342 -18.64 0.46 1.08
C LEU A 342 -19.61 1.63 0.98
N GLN A 343 -20.55 1.76 1.92
CA GLN A 343 -21.53 2.86 2.00
C GLN A 343 -20.83 4.19 2.31
N ASP A 344 -19.88 4.20 3.23
CA ASP A 344 -19.08 5.39 3.56
C ASP A 344 -18.33 5.95 2.34
N LYS A 345 -17.84 5.08 1.47
CA LYS A 345 -17.06 5.44 0.28
C LYS A 345 -17.88 5.71 -0.99
N ARG A 346 -19.10 5.17 -1.10
CA ARG A 346 -19.92 5.22 -2.32
C ARG A 346 -21.28 5.90 -2.15
N GLY A 347 -21.61 6.35 -0.94
CA GLY A 347 -22.84 7.05 -0.63
C GLY A 347 -24.09 6.15 -0.59
N SER A 348 -25.26 6.79 -0.47
CA SER A 348 -26.56 6.14 -0.24
C SER A 348 -27.07 5.15 -1.32
N ALA A 349 -26.34 4.99 -2.42
CA ALA A 349 -26.71 4.07 -3.50
C ALA A 349 -26.77 2.59 -3.07
N LEU A 350 -26.14 2.23 -1.95
CA LEU A 350 -26.06 0.86 -1.44
C LEU A 350 -27.04 0.58 -0.28
N GLU A 351 -27.87 1.53 0.11
CA GLU A 351 -28.82 1.36 1.24
C GLU A 351 -29.87 0.26 1.02
N MET A 352 -30.19 -0.03 -0.24
CA MET A 352 -31.15 -1.07 -0.60
C MET A 352 -30.57 -2.50 -0.61
N ILE A 353 -29.23 -2.63 -0.54
CA ILE A 353 -28.55 -3.93 -0.63
C ILE A 353 -28.31 -4.46 0.78
N LYS A 354 -28.96 -5.57 1.13
CA LYS A 354 -28.80 -6.25 2.42
C LYS A 354 -27.85 -7.44 2.36
N HIS A 355 -27.66 -8.03 1.17
CA HIS A 355 -26.83 -9.21 0.94
C HIS A 355 -26.37 -9.24 -0.51
N GLY A 356 -25.37 -10.04 -0.80
CA GLY A 356 -24.83 -10.20 -2.13
C GLY A 356 -23.34 -10.47 -2.11
N VAL A 357 -22.75 -10.47 -3.30
CA VAL A 357 -21.32 -10.68 -3.51
C VAL A 357 -20.74 -9.48 -4.26
N PHE A 358 -19.77 -8.83 -3.65
CA PHE A 358 -19.08 -7.70 -4.23
C PHE A 358 -17.96 -8.20 -5.17
N VAL A 359 -17.99 -7.76 -6.42
CA VAL A 359 -16.98 -8.06 -7.43
C VAL A 359 -15.80 -7.10 -7.22
N TRP A 360 -14.75 -7.61 -6.63
CA TRP A 360 -13.54 -6.84 -6.36
C TRP A 360 -12.71 -6.61 -7.62
N ARG A 361 -12.56 -7.68 -8.43
CA ARG A 361 -11.75 -7.66 -9.65
C ARG A 361 -12.38 -8.56 -10.69
N VAL A 362 -12.30 -8.12 -11.95
CA VAL A 362 -12.59 -8.94 -13.14
C VAL A 362 -11.28 -9.08 -13.92
N ILE A 363 -10.92 -10.30 -14.26
CA ILE A 363 -9.73 -10.59 -15.05
C ILE A 363 -10.05 -10.25 -16.50
N VAL A 364 -9.19 -9.49 -17.13
CA VAL A 364 -9.33 -9.11 -18.55
C VAL A 364 -9.34 -10.39 -19.40
N ASP A 365 -10.18 -10.42 -20.43
CA ASP A 365 -10.41 -11.56 -21.33
C ASP A 365 -10.99 -12.82 -20.65
N SER A 366 -11.47 -12.71 -19.40
CA SER A 366 -12.21 -13.78 -18.73
C SER A 366 -13.66 -13.84 -19.19
N PRO A 367 -14.36 -14.97 -18.97
CA PRO A 367 -15.79 -15.09 -19.24
C PRO A 367 -16.64 -13.97 -18.61
N ALA A 368 -16.32 -13.58 -17.39
CA ALA A 368 -16.99 -12.47 -16.71
C ALA A 368 -16.73 -11.12 -17.40
N TYR A 369 -15.51 -10.88 -17.86
CA TYR A 369 -15.16 -9.68 -18.60
C TYR A 369 -15.88 -9.62 -19.95
N CYS A 370 -15.90 -10.73 -20.70
CA CYS A 370 -16.61 -10.84 -21.98
C CYS A 370 -18.13 -10.68 -21.80
N GLY A 371 -18.69 -11.15 -20.67
CA GLY A 371 -20.08 -10.96 -20.29
C GLY A 371 -20.43 -9.53 -19.87
N GLY A 372 -19.44 -8.66 -19.67
CA GLY A 372 -19.62 -7.26 -19.29
C GLY A 372 -19.65 -6.99 -17.79
N LEU A 373 -19.22 -7.94 -16.96
CA LEU A 373 -19.08 -7.74 -15.52
C LEU A 373 -17.88 -6.80 -15.25
N GLN A 374 -18.02 -5.93 -14.26
CA GLN A 374 -17.00 -4.93 -13.92
C GLN A 374 -16.64 -4.98 -12.44
N ALA A 375 -15.40 -4.56 -12.14
CA ALA A 375 -15.00 -4.35 -10.75
C ALA A 375 -15.89 -3.27 -10.10
N GLY A 376 -16.40 -3.58 -8.91
CA GLY A 376 -17.35 -2.70 -8.22
C GLY A 376 -18.81 -3.11 -8.35
N ASP A 377 -19.15 -4.08 -9.18
CA ASP A 377 -20.49 -4.65 -9.27
C ASP A 377 -20.85 -5.44 -8.01
N ILE A 378 -22.13 -5.50 -7.70
CA ILE A 378 -22.66 -6.35 -6.63
C ILE A 378 -23.61 -7.37 -7.25
N ILE A 379 -23.24 -8.65 -7.17
CA ILE A 379 -24.09 -9.74 -7.65
C ILE A 379 -25.12 -10.07 -6.56
N THR A 380 -26.39 -9.90 -6.88
CA THR A 380 -27.52 -10.15 -5.97
C THR A 380 -28.26 -11.45 -6.26
N HIS A 381 -28.28 -11.90 -7.52
CA HIS A 381 -28.90 -13.17 -7.93
C HIS A 381 -28.02 -13.86 -8.98
N VAL A 382 -28.07 -15.19 -8.98
CA VAL A 382 -27.53 -16.06 -10.02
C VAL A 382 -28.60 -17.04 -10.44
N ASN A 383 -28.94 -17.09 -11.75
CA ASN A 383 -30.01 -17.89 -12.30
C ASN A 383 -31.35 -17.69 -11.52
N GLU A 384 -31.66 -16.42 -11.20
CA GLU A 384 -32.86 -15.98 -10.46
C GLU A 384 -32.86 -16.39 -8.96
N VAL A 385 -31.84 -17.14 -8.49
CA VAL A 385 -31.68 -17.51 -7.09
C VAL A 385 -30.91 -16.42 -6.35
N PRO A 386 -31.40 -15.96 -5.16
CA PRO A 386 -30.67 -14.96 -4.37
C PRO A 386 -29.29 -15.44 -3.96
N VAL A 387 -28.30 -14.54 -4.09
CA VAL A 387 -26.92 -14.76 -3.67
C VAL A 387 -26.73 -14.14 -2.30
N LEU A 388 -26.56 -14.98 -1.29
CA LEU A 388 -26.30 -14.57 0.09
C LEU A 388 -24.81 -14.51 0.39
N ALA A 389 -24.03 -15.39 -0.24
CA ALA A 389 -22.59 -15.51 -0.04
C ALA A 389 -21.92 -16.02 -1.33
N ALA A 390 -20.59 -15.86 -1.40
CA ALA A 390 -19.80 -16.30 -2.54
C ALA A 390 -19.96 -17.81 -2.85
N VAL A 391 -20.26 -18.62 -1.85
CA VAL A 391 -20.53 -20.05 -2.01
C VAL A 391 -21.69 -20.32 -2.97
N ASN A 392 -22.68 -19.42 -3.06
CA ASN A 392 -23.80 -19.56 -3.99
C ASN A 392 -23.35 -19.44 -5.45
N ILE A 393 -22.37 -18.56 -5.71
CA ILE A 393 -21.75 -18.42 -7.04
C ILE A 393 -20.94 -19.67 -7.39
N TYR A 394 -20.14 -20.21 -6.44
CA TYR A 394 -19.38 -21.43 -6.66
C TYR A 394 -20.30 -22.63 -6.98
N LYS A 395 -21.41 -22.79 -6.26
CA LYS A 395 -22.41 -23.82 -6.57
C LYS A 395 -23.01 -23.65 -7.95
N ALA A 396 -23.30 -22.42 -8.37
CA ALA A 396 -23.81 -22.15 -9.71
C ALA A 396 -22.80 -22.50 -10.81
N LEU A 397 -21.49 -22.36 -10.52
CA LEU A 397 -20.40 -22.76 -11.42
C LEU A 397 -20.27 -24.28 -11.60
N GLU A 398 -20.86 -25.10 -10.71
CA GLU A 398 -20.90 -26.56 -10.86
C GLU A 398 -21.94 -27.01 -11.89
N SER A 399 -22.93 -26.16 -12.20
CA SER A 399 -23.93 -26.45 -13.21
C SER A 399 -23.43 -26.13 -14.62
N SER A 400 -23.87 -26.89 -15.64
CA SER A 400 -23.56 -26.65 -17.04
C SER A 400 -24.35 -25.47 -17.62
N GLY A 401 -23.77 -24.75 -18.59
CA GLY A 401 -24.39 -23.66 -19.31
C GLY A 401 -24.08 -22.25 -18.79
N PRO A 402 -24.56 -21.20 -19.46
CA PRO A 402 -24.33 -19.84 -19.09
C PRO A 402 -25.03 -19.46 -17.78
N LEU A 403 -24.42 -18.57 -17.02
CA LEU A 403 -24.96 -18.02 -15.77
C LEU A 403 -25.61 -16.66 -16.03
N LYS A 404 -26.86 -16.52 -15.63
CA LYS A 404 -27.60 -15.25 -15.63
C LYS A 404 -27.37 -14.55 -14.29
N LEU A 405 -26.59 -13.47 -14.28
CA LEU A 405 -26.28 -12.70 -13.09
C LEU A 405 -27.15 -11.45 -13.02
N THR A 406 -27.84 -11.23 -11.90
CA THR A 406 -28.44 -9.92 -11.60
C THR A 406 -27.44 -9.12 -10.77
N VAL A 407 -27.05 -7.97 -11.29
CA VAL A 407 -25.95 -7.17 -10.77
C VAL A 407 -26.44 -5.76 -10.49
N VAL A 408 -26.04 -5.20 -9.38
CA VAL A 408 -26.21 -3.77 -9.08
C VAL A 408 -24.91 -3.05 -9.37
N ARG A 409 -24.95 -2.12 -10.33
CA ARG A 409 -23.85 -1.24 -10.73
C ARG A 409 -24.25 0.19 -10.45
N GLN A 410 -23.61 0.82 -9.49
CA GLN A 410 -23.99 2.16 -8.99
C GLN A 410 -25.45 2.19 -8.50
N ARG A 411 -26.40 2.60 -9.33
CA ARG A 411 -27.84 2.65 -9.02
C ARG A 411 -28.69 1.77 -9.96
N ASP A 412 -28.07 1.19 -10.97
CA ASP A 412 -28.75 0.43 -12.00
C ASP A 412 -28.73 -1.06 -11.69
N ILE A 413 -29.84 -1.74 -11.95
CA ILE A 413 -29.93 -3.20 -11.89
C ILE A 413 -29.75 -3.71 -13.32
N LEU A 414 -28.67 -4.48 -13.52
CA LEU A 414 -28.30 -5.04 -14.80
C LEU A 414 -28.43 -6.56 -14.79
N THR A 415 -28.79 -7.14 -15.93
CA THR A 415 -28.72 -8.58 -16.16
C THR A 415 -27.52 -8.86 -17.06
N ILE A 416 -26.57 -9.66 -16.57
CA ILE A 416 -25.34 -10.00 -17.26
C ILE A 416 -25.32 -11.52 -17.48
N MET A 417 -25.03 -11.92 -18.71
CA MET A 417 -24.85 -13.33 -19.08
C MET A 417 -23.36 -13.63 -19.10
N VAL A 418 -22.94 -14.61 -18.32
CA VAL A 418 -21.55 -15.09 -18.28
C VAL A 418 -21.56 -16.57 -18.67
N ASP A 419 -20.72 -16.95 -19.63
CA ASP A 419 -20.52 -18.34 -20.00
C ASP A 419 -19.15 -18.83 -19.46
N PRO A 420 -19.14 -19.49 -18.29
CA PRO A 420 -17.90 -19.90 -17.65
C PRO A 420 -17.15 -20.94 -18.48
N GLU A 421 -15.81 -20.82 -18.56
CA GLU A 421 -14.92 -21.77 -19.22
C GLU A 421 -14.67 -23.02 -18.33
N GLU A 422 -14.50 -24.19 -18.95
CA GLU A 422 -14.08 -25.44 -18.29
C GLU A 422 -12.57 -25.48 -17.98
#